data_83c34d96568e2c5ffdbef714a9c8119a
#
_entry.id   83c34d96568e2c5ffdbef714a9c8119a
#
_cell.length_a   1.000
_cell.length_b   1.000
_cell.length_c   1.000
_cell.angle_alpha   90.00
_cell.angle_beta   90.00
_cell.angle_gamma   90.00
#
_symmetry.space_group_name_H-M   'P 1'
#
loop_
_entity.id
_entity.type
_entity.pdbx_description
1 polymer ?
#
loop_
_entity_poly.entity_id
_entity_poly.type
_entity_poly.pdbx_seq_one_letter_code
_entity_poly.pdbx_strand_id
1 'polypeptide(L)'
;MKLRPASPRNEILATLGRFRPALRSVALFTAVINLLMLAPSLYMLQVYDRVLGSGNHMTLLMLTLMVLGLYLLLGALEWVRSLVVIRLGGQLDMQLNQRIYDASFRASLERGEQAAGQALNDLTSLRQFLTGNALFAFFDAPWFPLYLLVIFLFSPWLGLLALAGALLLVLLAWVNESRSREPLAEAGQLSILATQQASANLRQAETLAAMGMLPAMRARWFAQHQAFLARQNLGSERSAAIGATSKGVRLALQSLVLGLGAWLAVEGLITPGMMIAGSILMGRVLSPIDQLIAVWRQWSGARQAYQRLARLLEENPPAALGMPLPAPRGALRVERLCAAAPGREQALLQDLGFALEPGEALGVIGPSGSGKSTLARLLVGAWQPLSGAVRLDGADLRQWSAAALGPHIGYLAQDVQLFAGSIAENIARFAEVDAEKVVAAARLAGVHDLVLRLPQGYDTRLGDGGAGLSGGQRQRIGLARALYGRPALIVLDEPNASLDEAGEAALAEAIAAMRRQGSSLVLVTHKPAVLALTDKLLLLHGGRLQRFGATAEVLASASPPAAAA
;
A
#
# COMPACT_ATOMS: atom_id res chain seq x y z
N MET A 1 -10.74 -31.23 -8.67
CA MET A 1 -10.20 -30.36 -9.74
C MET A 1 -11.07 -29.10 -9.79
N LYS A 2 -10.74 -28.07 -8.99
CA LYS A 2 -11.52 -26.81 -8.91
C LYS A 2 -10.91 -25.84 -9.93
N LEU A 3 -11.70 -25.51 -10.94
CA LEU A 3 -11.42 -24.39 -11.85
C LEU A 3 -11.28 -23.13 -11.01
N ARG A 4 -10.06 -22.66 -10.79
CA ARG A 4 -9.79 -21.29 -10.33
C ARG A 4 -10.35 -20.39 -11.42
N PRO A 5 -11.22 -19.41 -11.09
CA PRO A 5 -11.55 -18.38 -12.05
C PRO A 5 -10.23 -17.74 -12.45
N ALA A 6 -9.94 -17.71 -13.75
CA ALA A 6 -8.77 -17.02 -14.28
C ALA A 6 -8.89 -15.55 -13.87
N SER A 7 -8.20 -15.16 -12.82
CA SER A 7 -8.01 -13.73 -12.52
C SER A 7 -7.33 -13.13 -13.76
N PRO A 8 -7.82 -12.01 -14.30
CA PRO A 8 -7.16 -11.36 -15.41
C PRO A 8 -5.72 -11.13 -14.97
N ARG A 9 -4.76 -11.70 -15.71
CA ARG A 9 -3.30 -11.70 -15.41
C ARG A 9 -2.71 -10.34 -15.02
N ASN A 10 -3.54 -9.29 -15.00
CA ASN A 10 -3.15 -7.95 -14.58
C ASN A 10 -4.37 -7.07 -14.30
N GLU A 11 -4.88 -7.07 -13.06
CA GLU A 11 -6.04 -6.27 -12.64
C GLU A 11 -5.82 -4.76 -12.93
N ILE A 12 -4.58 -4.27 -12.79
CA ILE A 12 -4.21 -2.87 -13.06
C ILE A 12 -4.36 -2.55 -14.54
N LEU A 13 -3.86 -3.42 -15.43
CA LEU A 13 -3.99 -3.23 -16.88
C LEU A 13 -5.44 -3.37 -17.34
N ALA A 14 -6.21 -4.26 -16.73
CA ALA A 14 -7.64 -4.39 -17.01
C ALA A 14 -8.40 -3.11 -16.63
N THR A 15 -8.06 -2.52 -15.48
CA THR A 15 -8.63 -1.24 -15.04
C THR A 15 -8.21 -0.10 -15.97
N LEU A 16 -6.93 0.00 -16.33
CA LEU A 16 -6.45 0.97 -17.33
C LEU A 16 -7.11 0.77 -18.70
N GLY A 17 -7.43 -0.47 -19.06
CA GLY A 17 -8.16 -0.80 -20.28
C GLY A 17 -9.56 -0.19 -20.36
N ARG A 18 -10.23 0.03 -19.24
CA ARG A 18 -11.54 0.70 -19.17
C ARG A 18 -11.45 2.19 -19.52
N PHE A 19 -10.27 2.80 -19.31
CA PHE A 19 -10.02 4.20 -19.62
C PHE A 19 -9.52 4.46 -21.04
N ARG A 20 -9.49 3.43 -21.92
CA ARG A 20 -9.09 3.59 -23.34
C ARG A 20 -9.78 4.74 -24.07
N PRO A 21 -11.10 5.00 -23.90
CA PRO A 21 -11.74 6.13 -24.57
C PRO A 21 -11.15 7.48 -24.14
N ALA A 22 -10.93 7.67 -22.83
CA ALA A 22 -10.35 8.90 -22.32
C ALA A 22 -8.88 9.06 -22.73
N LEU A 23 -8.09 7.98 -22.77
CA LEU A 23 -6.72 8.00 -23.28
C LEU A 23 -6.66 8.33 -24.77
N ARG A 24 -7.65 7.87 -25.58
CA ARG A 24 -7.79 8.27 -26.99
C ARG A 24 -8.10 9.76 -27.13
N SER A 25 -8.97 10.31 -26.27
CA SER A 25 -9.23 11.77 -26.26
C SER A 25 -7.97 12.56 -25.90
N VAL A 26 -7.19 12.12 -24.92
CA VAL A 26 -5.89 12.72 -24.58
C VAL A 26 -4.93 12.65 -25.78
N ALA A 27 -4.85 11.52 -26.47
CA ALA A 27 -4.02 11.37 -27.67
C ALA A 27 -4.47 12.31 -28.80
N LEU A 28 -5.79 12.48 -29.00
CA LEU A 28 -6.34 13.41 -29.99
C LEU A 28 -6.01 14.88 -29.65
N PHE A 29 -6.22 15.29 -28.39
CA PHE A 29 -5.83 16.63 -27.95
C PHE A 29 -4.32 16.87 -28.13
N THR A 30 -3.50 15.87 -27.78
CA THR A 30 -2.06 15.93 -28.00
C THR A 30 -1.70 16.09 -29.47
N ALA A 31 -2.39 15.38 -30.36
CA ALA A 31 -2.20 15.53 -31.80
C ALA A 31 -2.47 16.98 -32.27
N VAL A 32 -3.61 17.54 -31.87
CA VAL A 32 -3.97 18.92 -32.22
C VAL A 32 -2.98 19.93 -31.63
N ILE A 33 -2.61 19.75 -30.34
CA ILE A 33 -1.62 20.60 -29.66
C ILE A 33 -0.29 20.58 -30.42
N ASN A 34 0.23 19.40 -30.77
CA ASN A 34 1.50 19.29 -31.49
C ASN A 34 1.46 19.88 -32.91
N LEU A 35 0.31 19.81 -33.60
CA LEU A 35 0.11 20.52 -34.87
C LEU A 35 0.11 22.04 -34.68
N LEU A 36 -0.61 22.55 -33.64
CA LEU A 36 -0.63 23.98 -33.31
C LEU A 36 0.76 24.51 -32.90
N MET A 37 1.62 23.65 -32.38
CA MET A 37 3.01 24.00 -32.03
C MET A 37 3.88 24.32 -33.26
N LEU A 38 3.41 24.08 -34.49
CA LEU A 38 4.05 24.58 -35.73
C LEU A 38 3.76 26.06 -35.97
N ALA A 39 2.70 26.63 -35.39
CA ALA A 39 2.28 28.00 -35.64
C ALA A 39 3.38 29.06 -35.39
N PRO A 40 4.20 29.00 -34.32
CA PRO A 40 5.30 29.95 -34.14
C PRO A 40 6.30 29.98 -35.30
N SER A 41 6.64 28.78 -35.81
CA SER A 41 7.60 28.66 -36.91
C SER A 41 7.02 29.20 -38.22
N LEU A 42 5.75 28.90 -38.50
CA LEU A 42 5.04 29.42 -39.68
C LEU A 42 4.82 30.94 -39.58
N TYR A 43 4.53 31.45 -38.39
CA TYR A 43 4.42 32.90 -38.18
C TYR A 43 5.74 33.60 -38.48
N MET A 44 6.86 33.11 -37.93
CA MET A 44 8.18 33.68 -38.20
C MET A 44 8.56 33.61 -39.70
N LEU A 45 8.26 32.49 -40.35
CA LEU A 45 8.46 32.34 -41.78
C LEU A 45 7.73 33.45 -42.55
N GLN A 46 6.44 33.68 -42.27
CA GLN A 46 5.63 34.70 -42.95
C GLN A 46 6.09 36.13 -42.62
N VAL A 47 6.49 36.39 -41.38
CA VAL A 47 6.99 37.70 -40.97
C VAL A 47 8.26 38.06 -41.72
N TYR A 48 9.26 37.13 -41.75
CA TYR A 48 10.55 37.42 -42.39
C TYR A 48 10.45 37.46 -43.93
N ASP A 49 9.76 36.53 -44.53
CA ASP A 49 9.76 36.42 -46.00
C ASP A 49 8.72 37.34 -46.64
N ARG A 50 7.62 37.65 -45.96
CA ARG A 50 6.52 38.42 -46.58
C ARG A 50 6.33 39.80 -45.99
N VAL A 51 6.29 39.92 -44.66
CA VAL A 51 6.00 41.21 -44.01
C VAL A 51 7.19 42.16 -44.11
N LEU A 52 8.40 41.70 -43.76
CA LEU A 52 9.60 42.54 -43.84
C LEU A 52 9.93 42.94 -45.27
N GLY A 53 9.72 42.05 -46.25
CA GLY A 53 9.94 42.35 -47.66
C GLY A 53 8.92 43.32 -48.25
N SER A 54 7.66 43.34 -47.76
CA SER A 54 6.60 44.20 -48.26
C SER A 54 6.35 45.47 -47.45
N GLY A 55 6.87 45.57 -46.21
CA GLY A 55 6.63 46.70 -45.29
C GLY A 55 5.16 46.86 -44.86
N ASN A 56 4.31 45.84 -45.05
CA ASN A 56 2.86 45.94 -44.83
C ASN A 56 2.47 45.69 -43.36
N HIS A 57 2.20 46.78 -42.61
CA HIS A 57 1.79 46.75 -41.22
C HIS A 57 0.45 46.04 -40.97
N MET A 58 -0.51 46.10 -41.93
CA MET A 58 -1.80 45.45 -41.79
C MET A 58 -1.65 43.92 -41.84
N THR A 59 -0.79 43.41 -42.72
CA THR A 59 -0.46 41.98 -42.80
C THR A 59 0.17 41.51 -41.50
N LEU A 60 1.09 42.28 -40.89
CA LEU A 60 1.68 41.96 -39.59
C LEU A 60 0.62 41.88 -38.50
N LEU A 61 -0.28 42.87 -38.42
CA LEU A 61 -1.35 42.91 -37.41
C LEU A 61 -2.24 41.67 -37.54
N MET A 62 -2.70 41.34 -38.75
CA MET A 62 -3.59 40.19 -38.98
C MET A 62 -2.91 38.86 -38.66
N LEU A 63 -1.65 38.63 -39.03
CA LEU A 63 -0.88 37.44 -38.66
C LEU A 63 -0.67 37.32 -37.18
N THR A 64 -0.38 38.44 -36.49
CA THR A 64 -0.20 38.45 -35.02
C THR A 64 -1.50 38.13 -34.30
N LEU A 65 -2.62 38.72 -34.70
CA LEU A 65 -3.93 38.41 -34.10
C LEU A 65 -4.31 36.94 -34.30
N MET A 66 -4.06 36.40 -35.52
CA MET A 66 -4.31 35.00 -35.82
C MET A 66 -3.48 34.08 -34.91
N VAL A 67 -2.19 34.33 -34.76
CA VAL A 67 -1.31 33.50 -33.90
C VAL A 67 -1.69 33.61 -32.42
N LEU A 68 -2.07 34.80 -31.95
CA LEU A 68 -2.57 34.97 -30.56
C LEU A 68 -3.85 34.15 -30.34
N GLY A 69 -4.77 34.14 -31.32
CA GLY A 69 -5.97 33.27 -31.25
C GLY A 69 -5.61 31.79 -31.22
N LEU A 70 -4.61 31.33 -32.00
CA LEU A 70 -4.11 29.95 -31.95
C LEU A 70 -3.47 29.62 -30.58
N TYR A 71 -2.77 30.57 -29.95
CA TYR A 71 -2.20 30.35 -28.63
C TYR A 71 -3.27 30.25 -27.50
N LEU A 72 -4.34 31.05 -27.62
CA LEU A 72 -5.47 30.90 -26.71
C LEU A 72 -6.13 29.52 -26.86
N LEU A 73 -6.35 29.07 -28.10
CA LEU A 73 -6.87 27.74 -28.37
C LEU A 73 -5.93 26.65 -27.81
N LEU A 74 -4.61 26.78 -28.00
CA LEU A 74 -3.60 25.87 -27.49
C LEU A 74 -3.66 25.77 -25.95
N GLY A 75 -3.70 26.91 -25.26
CA GLY A 75 -3.82 26.94 -23.80
C GLY A 75 -5.11 26.29 -23.32
N ALA A 76 -6.23 26.52 -24.01
CA ALA A 76 -7.51 25.86 -23.67
C ALA A 76 -7.44 24.34 -23.85
N LEU A 77 -6.82 23.86 -24.93
CA LEU A 77 -6.64 22.41 -25.17
C LEU A 77 -5.70 21.77 -24.17
N GLU A 78 -4.60 22.43 -23.79
CA GLU A 78 -3.70 21.95 -22.74
C GLU A 78 -4.41 21.85 -21.39
N TRP A 79 -5.23 22.86 -21.05
CA TRP A 79 -6.03 22.85 -19.83
C TRP A 79 -7.04 21.70 -19.82
N VAL A 80 -7.81 21.51 -20.90
CA VAL A 80 -8.77 20.40 -21.01
C VAL A 80 -8.07 19.05 -20.95
N ARG A 81 -6.94 18.89 -21.67
CA ARG A 81 -6.11 17.67 -21.61
C ARG A 81 -5.69 17.34 -20.19
N SER A 82 -5.22 18.33 -19.45
CA SER A 82 -4.79 18.18 -18.06
C SER A 82 -5.96 17.78 -17.14
N LEU A 83 -7.15 18.39 -17.31
CA LEU A 83 -8.36 18.05 -16.54
C LEU A 83 -8.79 16.59 -16.77
N VAL A 84 -8.76 16.11 -18.02
CA VAL A 84 -9.08 14.72 -18.34
C VAL A 84 -8.15 13.76 -17.61
N VAL A 85 -6.85 14.03 -17.64
CA VAL A 85 -5.83 13.18 -17.01
C VAL A 85 -5.94 13.20 -15.48
N ILE A 86 -6.19 14.35 -14.86
CA ILE A 86 -6.41 14.45 -13.40
C ILE A 86 -7.64 13.63 -12.98
N ARG A 87 -8.76 13.76 -13.71
CA ARG A 87 -9.97 12.98 -13.42
C ARG A 87 -9.76 11.48 -13.59
N LEU A 88 -9.01 11.08 -14.63
CA LEU A 88 -8.60 9.69 -14.84
C LEU A 88 -7.81 9.13 -13.65
N GLY A 89 -6.82 9.88 -13.17
CA GLY A 89 -6.03 9.47 -12.01
C GLY A 89 -6.85 9.32 -10.74
N GLY A 90 -7.81 10.22 -10.50
CA GLY A 90 -8.74 10.10 -9.37
C GLY A 90 -9.64 8.86 -9.47
N GLN A 91 -10.19 8.57 -10.66
CA GLN A 91 -11.01 7.38 -10.88
C GLN A 91 -10.21 6.08 -10.73
N LEU A 92 -8.97 6.05 -11.21
CA LEU A 92 -8.07 4.91 -11.04
C LEU A 92 -7.81 4.63 -9.54
N ASP A 93 -7.50 5.69 -8.79
CA ASP A 93 -7.29 5.60 -7.35
C ASP A 93 -8.52 5.03 -6.64
N MET A 94 -9.70 5.58 -6.90
CA MET A 94 -10.95 5.12 -6.30
C MET A 94 -11.27 3.64 -6.62
N GLN A 95 -10.93 3.16 -7.80
CA GLN A 95 -11.19 1.76 -8.19
C GLN A 95 -10.18 0.77 -7.60
N LEU A 96 -8.91 1.17 -7.47
CA LEU A 96 -7.85 0.27 -7.03
C LEU A 96 -7.56 0.37 -5.54
N ASN A 97 -7.85 1.49 -4.88
CA ASN A 97 -7.46 1.75 -3.49
C ASN A 97 -8.00 0.69 -2.53
N GLN A 98 -9.31 0.44 -2.56
CA GLN A 98 -9.93 -0.58 -1.70
C GLN A 98 -9.34 -1.97 -1.95
N ARG A 99 -9.19 -2.32 -3.23
CA ARG A 99 -8.64 -3.63 -3.62
C ARG A 99 -7.18 -3.82 -3.17
N ILE A 100 -6.36 -2.75 -3.29
CA ILE A 100 -4.97 -2.75 -2.84
C ILE A 100 -4.91 -2.77 -1.31
N TYR A 101 -5.80 -2.05 -0.63
CA TYR A 101 -5.91 -2.08 0.83
C TYR A 101 -6.19 -3.50 1.33
N ASP A 102 -7.21 -4.18 0.76
CA ASP A 102 -7.57 -5.55 1.11
C ASP A 102 -6.42 -6.54 0.84
N ALA A 103 -5.73 -6.39 -0.30
CA ALA A 103 -4.58 -7.21 -0.64
C ALA A 103 -3.40 -6.98 0.33
N SER A 104 -3.15 -5.72 0.69
CA SER A 104 -2.10 -5.34 1.65
C SER A 104 -2.38 -5.88 3.04
N PHE A 105 -3.64 -5.82 3.46
CA PHE A 105 -4.07 -6.39 4.74
C PHE A 105 -3.83 -7.91 4.82
N ARG A 106 -4.20 -8.65 3.76
CA ARG A 106 -3.93 -10.09 3.67
C ARG A 106 -2.44 -10.41 3.66
N ALA A 107 -1.67 -9.69 2.84
CA ALA A 107 -0.22 -9.85 2.80
C ALA A 107 0.44 -9.59 4.16
N SER A 108 -0.06 -8.62 4.93
CA SER A 108 0.39 -8.35 6.29
C SER A 108 0.09 -9.50 7.25
N LEU A 109 -1.08 -10.13 7.15
CA LEU A 109 -1.44 -11.30 7.96
C LEU A 109 -0.55 -12.51 7.63
N GLU A 110 -0.21 -12.72 6.35
CA GLU A 110 0.57 -13.87 5.90
C GLU A 110 2.08 -13.71 6.10
N ARG A 111 2.62 -12.49 5.99
CA ARG A 111 4.08 -12.21 5.99
C ARG A 111 4.57 -11.39 7.18
N GLY A 112 3.66 -10.87 8.01
CA GLY A 112 3.98 -9.95 9.10
C GLY A 112 4.05 -8.47 8.66
N GLU A 113 4.36 -7.58 9.61
CA GLU A 113 4.23 -6.11 9.49
C GLU A 113 5.03 -5.43 8.36
N GLN A 114 5.93 -6.12 7.69
CA GLN A 114 6.86 -5.50 6.72
C GLN A 114 6.20 -5.02 5.41
N ALA A 115 4.98 -5.47 5.10
CA ALA A 115 4.31 -5.14 3.84
C ALA A 115 3.28 -4.00 3.96
N ALA A 116 2.85 -3.65 5.18
CA ALA A 116 1.80 -2.67 5.41
C ALA A 116 2.27 -1.24 5.06
N GLY A 117 1.53 -0.54 4.24
CA GLY A 117 1.74 0.87 3.89
C GLY A 117 2.52 1.13 2.60
N GLN A 118 3.47 0.28 2.20
CA GLN A 118 4.23 0.49 0.96
C GLN A 118 3.34 0.42 -0.29
N ALA A 119 2.35 -0.45 -0.32
CA ALA A 119 1.48 -0.62 -1.48
C ALA A 119 0.59 0.61 -1.75
N LEU A 120 0.12 1.30 -0.71
CA LEU A 120 -0.65 2.55 -0.86
C LEU A 120 0.24 3.69 -1.38
N ASN A 121 1.50 3.74 -0.93
CA ASN A 121 2.50 4.68 -1.45
C ASN A 121 2.83 4.37 -2.93
N ASP A 122 2.90 3.10 -3.29
CA ASP A 122 3.11 2.67 -4.67
C ASP A 122 1.94 3.06 -5.57
N LEU A 123 0.69 2.92 -5.11
CA LEU A 123 -0.49 3.42 -5.82
C LEU A 123 -0.42 4.94 -6.02
N THR A 124 -0.04 5.68 -4.98
CA THR A 124 0.14 7.14 -5.06
C THR A 124 1.21 7.52 -6.08
N SER A 125 2.34 6.81 -6.11
CA SER A 125 3.42 7.02 -7.07
C SER A 125 2.97 6.74 -8.50
N LEU A 126 2.21 5.67 -8.72
CA LEU A 126 1.63 5.33 -10.02
C LEU A 126 0.63 6.39 -10.47
N ARG A 127 -0.26 6.85 -9.57
CA ARG A 127 -1.21 7.94 -9.84
C ARG A 127 -0.47 9.23 -10.22
N GLN A 128 0.53 9.65 -9.45
CA GLN A 128 1.31 10.86 -9.71
C GLN A 128 1.99 10.81 -11.08
N PHE A 129 2.51 9.65 -11.48
CA PHE A 129 3.06 9.47 -12.83
C PHE A 129 1.97 9.64 -13.90
N LEU A 130 0.81 9.01 -13.72
CA LEU A 130 -0.29 9.05 -14.67
C LEU A 130 -0.98 10.43 -14.75
N THR A 131 -0.93 11.24 -13.70
CA THR A 131 -1.55 12.59 -13.67
C THR A 131 -0.56 13.72 -13.89
N GLY A 132 0.72 13.41 -13.93
CA GLY A 132 1.80 14.40 -14.05
C GLY A 132 2.25 14.65 -15.49
N ASN A 133 3.17 15.62 -15.62
CA ASN A 133 3.78 15.97 -16.89
C ASN A 133 4.55 14.79 -17.53
N ALA A 134 4.89 13.78 -16.76
CA ALA A 134 5.57 12.58 -17.25
C ALA A 134 4.74 11.84 -18.29
N LEU A 135 3.43 11.70 -18.09
CA LEU A 135 2.56 11.07 -19.07
C LEU A 135 2.54 11.83 -20.39
N PHE A 136 2.49 13.17 -20.34
CA PHE A 136 2.47 14.00 -21.55
C PHE A 136 3.75 13.86 -22.37
N ALA A 137 4.92 13.74 -21.72
CA ALA A 137 6.17 13.50 -22.44
C ALA A 137 6.13 12.24 -23.31
N PHE A 138 5.46 11.17 -22.84
CA PHE A 138 5.26 9.95 -23.63
C PHE A 138 4.26 10.12 -24.78
N PHE A 139 3.25 10.97 -24.62
CA PHE A 139 2.29 11.28 -25.69
C PHE A 139 2.85 12.26 -26.72
N ASP A 140 3.74 13.17 -26.32
CA ASP A 140 4.36 14.17 -27.18
C ASP A 140 5.56 13.59 -27.96
N ALA A 141 6.27 12.60 -27.40
CA ALA A 141 7.43 11.97 -28.03
C ALA A 141 7.17 11.42 -29.44
N PRO A 142 6.05 10.75 -29.77
CA PRO A 142 5.79 10.26 -31.14
C PRO A 142 5.65 11.35 -32.21
N TRP A 143 5.57 12.64 -31.83
CA TRP A 143 5.39 13.75 -32.76
C TRP A 143 6.71 14.36 -33.23
N PHE A 144 7.86 13.98 -32.63
CA PHE A 144 9.15 14.51 -33.08
C PHE A 144 9.43 14.27 -34.59
N PRO A 145 9.03 13.12 -35.23
CA PRO A 145 9.26 12.92 -36.66
C PRO A 145 8.51 13.92 -37.56
N LEU A 146 7.34 14.42 -37.09
CA LEU A 146 6.60 15.44 -37.80
C LEU A 146 7.41 16.74 -37.93
N TYR A 147 7.99 17.20 -36.81
CA TYR A 147 8.82 18.42 -36.81
C TYR A 147 10.10 18.22 -37.63
N LEU A 148 10.70 17.03 -37.52
CA LEU A 148 11.86 16.68 -38.33
C LEU A 148 11.54 16.67 -39.82
N LEU A 149 10.38 16.12 -40.22
CA LEU A 149 9.91 16.15 -41.60
C LEU A 149 9.77 17.57 -42.14
N VAL A 150 9.20 18.49 -41.33
CA VAL A 150 9.06 19.90 -41.74
C VAL A 150 10.43 20.56 -41.97
N ILE A 151 11.43 20.24 -41.11
CA ILE A 151 12.81 20.74 -41.32
C ILE A 151 13.41 20.17 -42.62
N PHE A 152 13.20 18.90 -42.92
CA PHE A 152 13.66 18.27 -44.15
C PHE A 152 13.03 18.91 -45.40
N LEU A 153 11.77 19.34 -45.30
CA LEU A 153 11.09 20.08 -46.40
C LEU A 153 11.69 21.48 -46.64
N PHE A 154 12.29 22.12 -45.61
CA PHE A 154 12.99 23.38 -45.80
C PHE A 154 14.36 23.17 -46.44
N SER A 155 15.15 22.22 -45.94
CA SER A 155 16.44 21.84 -46.51
C SER A 155 16.87 20.46 -46.02
N PRO A 156 17.33 19.56 -46.93
CA PRO A 156 17.90 18.27 -46.53
C PRO A 156 19.08 18.38 -45.57
N TRP A 157 19.91 19.42 -45.73
CA TRP A 157 21.07 19.64 -44.87
C TRP A 157 20.67 20.00 -43.44
N LEU A 158 19.67 20.87 -43.27
CA LEU A 158 19.12 21.19 -41.94
C LEU A 158 18.45 19.96 -41.31
N GLY A 159 17.72 19.16 -42.12
CA GLY A 159 17.10 17.92 -41.66
C GLY A 159 18.12 16.89 -41.19
N LEU A 160 19.22 16.69 -41.92
CA LEU A 160 20.30 15.77 -41.51
C LEU A 160 20.98 16.22 -40.22
N LEU A 161 21.25 17.53 -40.07
CA LEU A 161 21.82 18.07 -38.82
C LEU A 161 20.85 17.87 -37.64
N ALA A 162 19.55 18.11 -37.85
CA ALA A 162 18.54 17.89 -36.82
C ALA A 162 18.41 16.41 -36.44
N LEU A 163 18.46 15.51 -37.41
CA LEU A 163 18.46 14.07 -37.17
C LEU A 163 19.71 13.62 -36.39
N ALA A 164 20.90 14.05 -36.80
CA ALA A 164 22.14 13.75 -36.08
C ALA A 164 22.10 14.25 -34.63
N GLY A 165 21.58 15.47 -34.43
CA GLY A 165 21.38 16.04 -33.08
C GLY A 165 20.38 15.25 -32.23
N ALA A 166 19.26 14.82 -32.80
CA ALA A 166 18.29 13.99 -32.12
C ALA A 166 18.89 12.63 -31.71
N LEU A 167 19.62 11.98 -32.63
CA LEU A 167 20.31 10.71 -32.34
C LEU A 167 21.36 10.86 -31.22
N LEU A 168 22.12 11.96 -31.22
CA LEU A 168 23.10 12.26 -30.19
C LEU A 168 22.41 12.43 -28.82
N LEU A 169 21.29 13.15 -28.74
CA LEU A 169 20.54 13.31 -27.48
C LEU A 169 19.92 11.98 -27.00
N VAL A 170 19.41 11.14 -27.91
CA VAL A 170 18.91 9.80 -27.57
C VAL A 170 20.04 8.95 -27.02
N LEU A 171 21.25 9.00 -27.61
CA LEU A 171 22.42 8.30 -27.08
C LEU A 171 22.77 8.80 -25.65
N LEU A 172 22.77 10.12 -25.43
CA LEU A 172 23.00 10.68 -24.10
C LEU A 172 21.93 10.24 -23.09
N ALA A 173 20.66 10.17 -23.52
CA ALA A 173 19.57 9.64 -22.70
C ALA A 173 19.80 8.18 -22.31
N TRP A 174 20.20 7.36 -23.26
CA TRP A 174 20.52 5.95 -23.01
C TRP A 174 21.72 5.77 -22.07
N VAL A 175 22.78 6.57 -22.24
CA VAL A 175 23.95 6.58 -21.33
C VAL A 175 23.53 7.04 -19.94
N ASN A 176 22.66 8.04 -19.82
CA ASN A 176 22.13 8.48 -18.54
C ASN A 176 21.40 7.34 -17.81
N GLU A 177 20.48 6.65 -18.50
CA GLU A 177 19.76 5.52 -17.93
C GLU A 177 20.69 4.40 -17.49
N SER A 178 21.59 3.97 -18.37
CA SER A 178 22.48 2.83 -18.09
C SER A 178 23.42 3.09 -16.89
N ARG A 179 23.82 4.34 -16.67
CA ARG A 179 24.74 4.71 -15.58
C ARG A 179 24.06 5.11 -14.27
N SER A 180 22.81 5.60 -14.34
CA SER A 180 22.11 6.12 -13.16
C SER A 180 21.09 5.13 -12.57
N ARG A 181 20.65 4.12 -13.35
CA ARG A 181 19.59 3.19 -12.97
C ARG A 181 19.93 2.37 -11.74
N GLU A 182 21.09 1.72 -11.71
CA GLU A 182 21.49 0.82 -10.63
C GLU A 182 21.68 1.57 -9.31
N PRO A 183 22.50 2.67 -9.23
CA PRO A 183 22.63 3.42 -8.00
C PRO A 183 21.31 3.97 -7.44
N LEU A 184 20.40 4.45 -8.31
CA LEU A 184 19.11 4.98 -7.87
C LEU A 184 18.16 3.87 -7.40
N ALA A 185 18.21 2.67 -8.00
CA ALA A 185 17.42 1.53 -7.55
C ALA A 185 17.87 1.04 -6.17
N GLU A 186 19.19 0.93 -5.94
CA GLU A 186 19.76 0.60 -4.63
C GLU A 186 19.42 1.66 -3.59
N ALA A 187 19.53 2.95 -3.93
CA ALA A 187 19.14 4.04 -3.06
C ALA A 187 17.66 3.92 -2.65
N GLY A 188 16.78 3.57 -3.57
CA GLY A 188 15.35 3.34 -3.28
C GLY A 188 15.13 2.25 -2.23
N GLN A 189 15.84 1.13 -2.32
CA GLN A 189 15.75 0.05 -1.33
C GLN A 189 16.29 0.47 0.04
N LEU A 190 17.46 1.13 0.07
CA LEU A 190 18.05 1.63 1.31
C LEU A 190 17.16 2.69 1.99
N SER A 191 16.49 3.54 1.22
CA SER A 191 15.52 4.52 1.75
C SER A 191 14.36 3.85 2.46
N ILE A 192 13.80 2.78 1.87
CA ILE A 192 12.71 2.01 2.48
C ILE A 192 13.17 1.41 3.82
N LEU A 193 14.34 0.76 3.84
CA LEU A 193 14.90 0.16 5.06
C LEU A 193 15.17 1.21 6.15
N ALA A 194 15.76 2.35 5.79
CA ALA A 194 16.03 3.44 6.74
C ALA A 194 14.71 4.01 7.31
N THR A 195 13.68 4.18 6.49
CA THR A 195 12.36 4.67 6.93
C THR A 195 11.67 3.67 7.84
N GLN A 196 11.71 2.37 7.53
CA GLN A 196 11.16 1.31 8.37
C GLN A 196 11.85 1.28 9.75
N GLN A 197 13.19 1.38 9.77
CA GLN A 197 13.94 1.41 11.02
C GLN A 197 13.62 2.65 11.85
N ALA A 198 13.53 3.84 11.23
CA ALA A 198 13.12 5.06 11.91
C ALA A 198 11.72 4.91 12.54
N SER A 199 10.75 4.41 11.78
CA SER A 199 9.39 4.18 12.25
C SER A 199 9.34 3.17 13.41
N ALA A 200 10.13 2.10 13.36
CA ALA A 200 10.24 1.12 14.44
C ALA A 200 10.83 1.75 15.71
N ASN A 201 11.87 2.56 15.58
CA ASN A 201 12.47 3.28 16.71
C ASN A 201 11.46 4.27 17.34
N LEU A 202 10.73 5.02 16.53
CA LEU A 202 9.76 6.00 17.02
C LEU A 202 8.57 5.34 17.75
N ARG A 203 8.13 4.16 17.33
CA ARG A 203 7.10 3.39 18.06
C ARG A 203 7.55 2.97 19.47
N GLN A 204 8.86 2.86 19.71
CA GLN A 204 9.44 2.48 21.01
C GLN A 204 10.16 3.67 21.68
N ALA A 205 9.75 4.90 21.38
CA ALA A 205 10.42 6.11 21.83
C ALA A 205 10.57 6.19 23.35
N GLU A 206 9.54 5.79 24.11
CA GLU A 206 9.56 5.78 25.57
C GLU A 206 10.65 4.85 26.14
N THR A 207 10.73 3.62 25.63
CA THR A 207 11.77 2.65 26.03
C THR A 207 13.16 3.14 25.69
N LEU A 208 13.34 3.71 24.47
CA LEU A 208 14.61 4.26 24.03
C LEU A 208 15.07 5.44 24.90
N ALA A 209 14.11 6.29 25.29
CA ALA A 209 14.40 7.44 26.17
C ALA A 209 14.72 6.97 27.60
N ALA A 210 13.91 6.09 28.18
CA ALA A 210 14.07 5.59 29.54
C ALA A 210 15.40 4.85 29.76
N MET A 211 15.87 4.11 28.73
CA MET A 211 17.12 3.35 28.80
C MET A 211 18.34 4.11 28.22
N GLY A 212 18.19 5.37 27.80
CA GLY A 212 19.27 6.15 27.20
C GLY A 212 19.81 5.58 25.88
N MET A 213 19.01 4.77 25.14
CA MET A 213 19.45 4.07 23.94
C MET A 213 19.43 4.94 22.68
N LEU A 214 18.86 6.14 22.74
CA LEU A 214 18.68 7.01 21.58
C LEU A 214 19.98 7.30 20.81
N PRO A 215 21.15 7.58 21.44
CA PRO A 215 22.38 7.83 20.70
C PRO A 215 22.83 6.61 19.86
N ALA A 216 22.76 5.40 20.42
CA ALA A 216 23.15 4.17 19.75
C ALA A 216 22.22 3.83 18.57
N MET A 217 20.89 3.93 18.80
CA MET A 217 19.88 3.65 17.76
C MET A 217 19.92 4.70 16.65
N ARG A 218 20.17 5.98 17.00
CA ARG A 218 20.39 7.04 16.02
C ARG A 218 21.63 6.78 15.17
N ALA A 219 22.75 6.37 15.78
CA ALA A 219 23.98 6.06 15.05
C ALA A 219 23.75 4.91 14.05
N ARG A 220 23.04 3.86 14.46
CA ARG A 220 22.70 2.72 13.61
C ARG A 220 21.81 3.12 12.43
N TRP A 221 20.76 3.90 12.69
CA TRP A 221 19.89 4.43 11.63
C TRP A 221 20.68 5.35 10.69
N PHE A 222 21.51 6.24 11.25
CA PHE A 222 22.28 7.21 10.46
C PHE A 222 23.27 6.52 9.52
N ALA A 223 23.87 5.41 9.91
CA ALA A 223 24.75 4.62 9.03
C ALA A 223 24.00 4.11 7.80
N GLN A 224 22.75 3.63 7.97
CA GLN A 224 21.91 3.23 6.83
C GLN A 224 21.50 4.43 5.97
N HIS A 225 21.18 5.55 6.62
CA HIS A 225 20.85 6.79 5.92
C HIS A 225 22.03 7.34 5.12
N GLN A 226 23.24 7.26 5.64
CA GLN A 226 24.47 7.62 4.91
C GLN A 226 24.68 6.72 3.68
N ALA A 227 24.45 5.41 3.80
CA ALA A 227 24.54 4.49 2.66
C ALA A 227 23.50 4.84 1.57
N PHE A 228 22.28 5.17 1.97
CA PHE A 228 21.24 5.69 1.06
C PHE A 228 21.70 6.95 0.35
N LEU A 229 22.17 7.97 1.10
CA LEU A 229 22.62 9.25 0.53
C LEU A 229 23.80 9.07 -0.43
N ALA A 230 24.77 8.20 -0.09
CA ALA A 230 25.92 7.93 -0.96
C ALA A 230 25.48 7.37 -2.33
N ARG A 231 24.53 6.41 -2.34
CA ARG A 231 24.00 5.83 -3.58
C ARG A 231 23.13 6.83 -4.36
N GLN A 232 22.30 7.59 -3.65
CA GLN A 232 21.47 8.62 -4.26
C GLN A 232 22.33 9.73 -4.89
N ASN A 233 23.34 10.22 -4.18
CA ASN A 233 24.23 11.27 -4.68
C ASN A 233 24.98 10.79 -5.92
N LEU A 234 25.57 9.58 -5.90
CA LEU A 234 26.25 9.00 -7.05
C LEU A 234 25.34 8.93 -8.29
N GLY A 235 24.09 8.47 -8.14
CA GLY A 235 23.13 8.44 -9.24
C GLY A 235 22.71 9.82 -9.71
N SER A 236 22.50 10.76 -8.77
CA SER A 236 22.10 12.14 -9.07
C SER A 236 23.20 12.94 -9.73
N GLU A 237 24.45 12.81 -9.29
CA GLU A 237 25.63 13.47 -9.87
C GLU A 237 25.85 13.02 -11.33
N ARG A 238 25.76 11.70 -11.59
CA ARG A 238 25.85 11.16 -12.95
C ARG A 238 24.75 11.72 -13.85
N SER A 239 23.52 11.73 -13.35
CA SER A 239 22.37 12.26 -14.09
C SER A 239 22.49 13.77 -14.33
N ALA A 240 22.98 14.53 -13.33
CA ALA A 240 23.20 15.97 -13.46
C ALA A 240 24.28 16.30 -14.50
N ALA A 241 25.40 15.57 -14.48
CA ALA A 241 26.49 15.77 -15.46
C ALA A 241 26.00 15.51 -16.89
N ILE A 242 25.27 14.40 -17.12
CA ILE A 242 24.73 14.09 -18.45
C ILE A 242 23.64 15.10 -18.84
N GLY A 243 22.78 15.52 -17.90
CA GLY A 243 21.77 16.55 -18.14
C GLY A 243 22.38 17.90 -18.54
N ALA A 244 23.46 18.32 -17.87
CA ALA A 244 24.19 19.53 -18.23
C ALA A 244 24.82 19.41 -19.63
N THR A 245 25.42 18.26 -19.94
CA THR A 245 25.99 17.97 -21.27
C THR A 245 24.90 18.01 -22.35
N SER A 246 23.75 17.36 -22.11
CA SER A 246 22.61 17.38 -23.05
C SER A 246 22.11 18.80 -23.31
N LYS A 247 22.03 19.65 -22.26
CA LYS A 247 21.65 21.05 -22.41
C LYS A 247 22.67 21.83 -23.25
N GLY A 248 23.98 21.63 -23.01
CA GLY A 248 25.04 22.23 -23.79
C GLY A 248 24.98 21.81 -25.27
N VAL A 249 24.83 20.51 -25.53
CA VAL A 249 24.68 19.96 -26.89
C VAL A 249 23.47 20.56 -27.58
N ARG A 250 22.32 20.68 -26.93
CA ARG A 250 21.11 21.29 -27.47
C ARG A 250 21.35 22.74 -27.89
N LEU A 251 21.97 23.56 -27.05
CA LEU A 251 22.27 24.95 -27.36
C LEU A 251 23.25 25.05 -28.55
N ALA A 252 24.28 24.20 -28.58
CA ALA A 252 25.20 24.12 -29.70
C ALA A 252 24.48 23.72 -31.00
N LEU A 253 23.61 22.72 -30.97
CA LEU A 253 22.82 22.29 -32.12
C LEU A 253 21.91 23.40 -32.63
N GLN A 254 21.23 24.14 -31.74
CA GLN A 254 20.41 25.29 -32.14
C GLN A 254 21.25 26.38 -32.84
N SER A 255 22.44 26.67 -32.32
CA SER A 255 23.35 27.62 -32.93
C SER A 255 23.89 27.12 -34.27
N LEU A 256 24.24 25.82 -34.35
CA LEU A 256 24.69 25.21 -35.62
C LEU A 256 23.62 25.20 -36.72
N VAL A 257 22.36 24.93 -36.35
CA VAL A 257 21.22 25.00 -37.31
C VAL A 257 21.05 26.42 -37.82
N LEU A 258 21.17 27.42 -36.93
CA LEU A 258 21.09 28.82 -37.34
C LEU A 258 22.28 29.21 -38.23
N GLY A 259 23.50 28.81 -37.89
CA GLY A 259 24.70 29.08 -38.70
C GLY A 259 24.69 28.38 -40.05
N LEU A 260 24.32 27.10 -40.12
CA LEU A 260 24.15 26.37 -41.37
C LEU A 260 23.02 26.96 -42.19
N GLY A 261 21.90 27.34 -41.54
CA GLY A 261 20.80 28.03 -42.21
C GLY A 261 21.20 29.38 -42.80
N ALA A 262 22.03 30.16 -42.06
CA ALA A 262 22.58 31.43 -42.60
C ALA A 262 23.48 31.21 -43.82
N TRP A 263 24.35 30.19 -43.77
CA TRP A 263 25.19 29.83 -44.91
C TRP A 263 24.35 29.44 -46.14
N LEU A 264 23.34 28.59 -45.98
CA LEU A 264 22.41 28.17 -47.03
C LEU A 264 21.57 29.35 -47.56
N ALA A 265 21.24 30.34 -46.73
CA ALA A 265 20.51 31.53 -47.13
C ALA A 265 21.40 32.49 -47.96
N VAL A 266 22.69 32.63 -47.62
CA VAL A 266 23.66 33.40 -48.39
C VAL A 266 23.86 32.79 -49.79
N GLU A 267 23.86 31.46 -49.88
CA GLU A 267 23.92 30.72 -51.15
C GLU A 267 22.57 30.77 -51.93
N GLY A 268 21.52 31.39 -51.39
CA GLY A 268 20.20 31.47 -52.00
C GLY A 268 19.41 30.18 -52.09
N LEU A 269 19.83 29.15 -51.31
CA LEU A 269 19.16 27.83 -51.29
C LEU A 269 17.94 27.79 -50.40
N ILE A 270 17.85 28.67 -49.42
CA ILE A 270 16.70 28.84 -48.49
C ILE A 270 16.44 30.34 -48.27
N THR A 271 15.24 30.65 -47.76
CA THR A 271 14.91 32.02 -47.36
C THR A 271 15.36 32.34 -45.91
N PRO A 272 15.56 33.63 -45.57
CA PRO A 272 15.82 34.02 -44.17
C PRO A 272 14.74 33.57 -43.20
N GLY A 273 13.47 33.54 -43.63
CA GLY A 273 12.36 33.02 -42.85
C GLY A 273 12.49 31.51 -42.55
N MET A 274 12.93 30.72 -43.57
CA MET A 274 13.20 29.28 -43.37
C MET A 274 14.35 29.02 -42.37
N MET A 275 15.40 29.86 -42.39
CA MET A 275 16.50 29.77 -41.42
C MET A 275 15.99 29.90 -39.97
N ILE A 276 15.20 30.94 -39.69
CA ILE A 276 14.68 31.21 -38.36
C ILE A 276 13.64 30.15 -37.95
N ALA A 277 12.71 29.81 -38.86
CA ALA A 277 11.73 28.77 -38.62
C ALA A 277 12.38 27.41 -38.34
N GLY A 278 13.45 27.06 -39.05
CA GLY A 278 14.27 25.85 -38.82
C GLY A 278 14.89 25.82 -37.44
N SER A 279 15.42 26.95 -36.97
CA SER A 279 15.98 27.05 -35.59
C SER A 279 14.90 26.85 -34.49
N ILE A 280 13.70 27.41 -34.67
CA ILE A 280 12.57 27.20 -33.75
C ILE A 280 12.13 25.74 -33.79
N LEU A 281 11.98 25.15 -35.00
CA LEU A 281 11.59 23.75 -35.17
C LEU A 281 12.63 22.79 -34.57
N MET A 282 13.93 23.11 -34.66
CA MET A 282 14.99 22.34 -34.00
C MET A 282 14.74 22.21 -32.51
N GLY A 283 14.35 23.30 -31.84
CA GLY A 283 13.95 23.25 -30.42
C GLY A 283 12.76 22.31 -30.18
N ARG A 284 11.81 22.24 -31.12
CA ARG A 284 10.65 21.34 -31.03
C ARG A 284 11.01 19.87 -31.31
N VAL A 285 11.94 19.57 -32.17
CA VAL A 285 12.46 18.21 -32.41
C VAL A 285 13.16 17.67 -31.18
N LEU A 286 13.95 18.50 -30.48
CA LEU A 286 14.75 18.07 -29.36
C LEU A 286 13.96 18.05 -28.03
N SER A 287 12.91 18.87 -27.88
CA SER A 287 12.13 19.03 -26.67
C SER A 287 11.55 17.72 -26.11
N PRO A 288 10.93 16.81 -26.89
CA PRO A 288 10.40 15.55 -26.40
C PRO A 288 11.49 14.63 -25.82
N ILE A 289 12.69 14.65 -26.39
CA ILE A 289 13.83 13.84 -25.91
C ILE A 289 14.27 14.36 -24.53
N ASP A 290 14.43 15.68 -24.39
CA ASP A 290 14.77 16.33 -23.12
C ASP A 290 13.71 16.04 -22.03
N GLN A 291 12.43 16.11 -22.40
CA GLN A 291 11.32 15.81 -21.50
C GLN A 291 11.36 14.35 -21.04
N LEU A 292 11.59 13.38 -21.94
CA LEU A 292 11.73 11.98 -21.59
C LEU A 292 12.90 11.75 -20.61
N ILE A 293 14.06 12.41 -20.82
CA ILE A 293 15.19 12.36 -19.91
C ILE A 293 14.78 12.88 -18.52
N ALA A 294 14.10 14.03 -18.46
CA ALA A 294 13.69 14.66 -17.21
C ALA A 294 12.70 13.80 -16.39
N VAL A 295 11.76 13.11 -17.06
CA VAL A 295 10.74 12.29 -16.40
C VAL A 295 11.13 10.83 -16.23
N TRP A 296 12.32 10.44 -16.70
CA TRP A 296 12.76 9.04 -16.68
C TRP A 296 12.80 8.43 -15.28
N ARG A 297 13.23 9.21 -14.29
CA ARG A 297 13.24 8.77 -12.89
C ARG A 297 11.83 8.49 -12.37
N GLN A 298 10.85 9.33 -12.74
CA GLN A 298 9.45 9.13 -12.36
C GLN A 298 8.87 7.88 -13.03
N TRP A 299 9.21 7.65 -14.31
CA TRP A 299 8.85 6.44 -15.05
C TRP A 299 9.42 5.18 -14.39
N SER A 300 10.71 5.18 -14.06
CA SER A 300 11.37 4.05 -13.39
C SER A 300 10.73 3.75 -12.03
N GLY A 301 10.43 4.77 -11.22
CA GLY A 301 9.72 4.64 -9.95
C GLY A 301 8.31 4.09 -10.13
N ALA A 302 7.53 4.64 -11.06
CA ALA A 302 6.18 4.18 -11.37
C ALA A 302 6.16 2.74 -11.90
N ARG A 303 7.14 2.35 -12.73
CA ARG A 303 7.30 0.97 -13.22
C ARG A 303 7.57 -0.01 -12.08
N GLN A 304 8.45 0.34 -11.14
CA GLN A 304 8.73 -0.49 -9.97
C GLN A 304 7.50 -0.59 -9.05
N ALA A 305 6.82 0.52 -8.79
CA ALA A 305 5.57 0.55 -8.04
C ALA A 305 4.51 -0.36 -8.70
N TYR A 306 4.33 -0.24 -10.00
CA TYR A 306 3.44 -1.12 -10.78
C TYR A 306 3.80 -2.60 -10.64
N GLN A 307 5.08 -2.96 -10.73
CA GLN A 307 5.54 -4.35 -10.60
C GLN A 307 5.25 -4.91 -9.20
N ARG A 308 5.48 -4.11 -8.13
CA ARG A 308 5.16 -4.52 -6.76
C ARG A 308 3.66 -4.68 -6.55
N LEU A 309 2.86 -3.71 -7.02
CA LEU A 309 1.40 -3.78 -6.94
C LEU A 309 0.82 -4.95 -7.73
N ALA A 310 1.32 -5.20 -8.96
CA ALA A 310 0.87 -6.32 -9.77
C ALA A 310 1.14 -7.66 -9.07
N ARG A 311 2.33 -7.82 -8.49
CA ARG A 311 2.69 -9.02 -7.71
C ARG A 311 1.81 -9.16 -6.46
N LEU A 312 1.60 -8.07 -5.71
CA LEU A 312 0.73 -8.07 -4.52
C LEU A 312 -0.69 -8.55 -4.87
N LEU A 313 -1.27 -8.04 -5.95
CA LEU A 313 -2.63 -8.38 -6.37
C LEU A 313 -2.72 -9.82 -6.91
N GLU A 314 -1.69 -10.31 -7.60
CA GLU A 314 -1.61 -11.67 -8.11
C GLU A 314 -1.47 -12.70 -6.98
N GLU A 315 -0.64 -12.41 -5.98
CA GLU A 315 -0.43 -13.27 -4.81
C GLU A 315 -1.63 -13.27 -3.86
N ASN A 316 -2.41 -12.17 -3.82
CA ASN A 316 -3.57 -12.00 -2.95
C ASN A 316 -4.87 -11.80 -3.79
N PRO A 317 -5.41 -12.85 -4.43
CA PRO A 317 -6.63 -12.72 -5.24
C PRO A 317 -7.82 -12.30 -4.37
N PRO A 318 -8.88 -11.67 -4.95
CA PRO A 318 -10.10 -11.37 -4.22
C PRO A 318 -10.64 -12.60 -3.52
N ALA A 319 -11.23 -12.41 -2.31
CA ALA A 319 -11.90 -13.52 -1.65
C ALA A 319 -13.00 -14.06 -2.58
N ALA A 320 -13.00 -15.36 -2.81
CA ALA A 320 -14.13 -15.99 -3.46
C ALA A 320 -15.36 -15.72 -2.58
N LEU A 321 -16.44 -15.24 -3.18
CA LEU A 321 -17.73 -15.16 -2.51
C LEU A 321 -18.13 -16.60 -2.19
N GLY A 322 -17.86 -17.05 -0.96
CA GLY A 322 -18.29 -18.34 -0.47
C GLY A 322 -19.81 -18.39 -0.38
N MET A 323 -20.38 -19.60 -0.42
CA MET A 323 -21.80 -19.78 -0.13
C MET A 323 -22.07 -19.28 1.30
N PRO A 324 -23.13 -18.49 1.55
CA PRO A 324 -23.47 -18.06 2.89
C PRO A 324 -23.73 -19.30 3.77
N LEU A 325 -22.97 -19.43 4.84
CA LEU A 325 -23.16 -20.49 5.84
C LEU A 325 -24.14 -20.02 6.91
N PRO A 326 -24.94 -20.92 7.51
CA PRO A 326 -25.82 -20.56 8.62
C PRO A 326 -25.03 -20.08 9.83
N ALA A 327 -25.64 -19.26 10.69
CA ALA A 327 -25.01 -18.78 11.92
C ALA A 327 -24.49 -19.96 12.78
N PRO A 328 -23.24 -19.94 13.24
CA PRO A 328 -22.66 -21.06 13.95
C PRO A 328 -23.21 -21.16 15.38
N ARG A 329 -23.28 -22.39 15.87
CA ARG A 329 -23.71 -22.72 17.25
C ARG A 329 -22.51 -22.85 18.21
N GLY A 330 -21.31 -23.05 17.67
CA GLY A 330 -20.08 -23.07 18.46
C GLY A 330 -19.38 -24.43 18.59
N ALA A 331 -19.80 -25.50 17.89
CA ALA A 331 -19.05 -26.75 17.87
C ALA A 331 -17.69 -26.56 17.19
N LEU A 332 -16.60 -26.69 17.93
CA LEU A 332 -15.24 -26.49 17.44
C LEU A 332 -14.53 -27.84 17.28
N ARG A 333 -13.97 -28.10 16.10
CA ARG A 333 -13.14 -29.28 15.83
C ARG A 333 -11.85 -28.90 15.18
N VAL A 334 -10.75 -29.37 15.76
CA VAL A 334 -9.39 -29.19 15.24
C VAL A 334 -8.88 -30.56 14.78
N GLU A 335 -8.45 -30.64 13.52
CA GLU A 335 -8.09 -31.90 12.85
C GLU A 335 -6.66 -31.83 12.33
N ARG A 336 -5.73 -32.60 12.92
CA ARG A 336 -4.31 -32.74 12.53
C ARG A 336 -3.66 -31.39 12.16
N LEU A 337 -3.83 -30.42 13.04
CA LEU A 337 -3.42 -29.04 12.81
C LEU A 337 -1.92 -28.89 12.92
N CYS A 338 -1.27 -28.47 11.82
CA CYS A 338 0.12 -28.03 11.80
C CYS A 338 0.20 -26.57 11.38
N ALA A 339 1.02 -25.76 12.07
CA ALA A 339 1.12 -24.35 11.78
C ALA A 339 2.52 -23.79 12.03
N ALA A 340 2.91 -22.76 11.28
CA ALA A 340 4.10 -21.95 11.47
C ALA A 340 3.71 -20.48 11.71
N ALA A 341 4.66 -19.68 12.20
CA ALA A 341 4.46 -18.24 12.25
C ALA A 341 4.47 -17.66 10.82
N PRO A 342 3.75 -16.56 10.57
CA PRO A 342 3.76 -15.87 9.29
C PRO A 342 5.17 -15.60 8.78
N GLY A 343 5.44 -15.97 7.52
CA GLY A 343 6.76 -15.81 6.89
C GLY A 343 7.84 -16.78 7.37
N ARG A 344 7.50 -17.80 8.16
CA ARG A 344 8.44 -18.86 8.60
C ARG A 344 7.97 -20.23 8.13
N GLU A 345 8.91 -21.09 7.76
CA GLU A 345 8.63 -22.49 7.36
C GLU A 345 8.65 -23.46 8.55
N GLN A 346 9.31 -23.08 9.64
CA GLN A 346 9.44 -23.94 10.81
C GLN A 346 8.10 -24.08 11.55
N ALA A 347 7.59 -25.29 11.62
CA ALA A 347 6.34 -25.59 12.31
C ALA A 347 6.45 -25.30 13.82
N LEU A 348 5.56 -24.48 14.33
CA LEU A 348 5.38 -24.19 15.75
C LEU A 348 4.37 -25.13 16.41
N LEU A 349 3.36 -25.57 15.65
CA LEU A 349 2.37 -26.56 16.10
C LEU A 349 2.41 -27.76 15.17
N GLN A 350 2.29 -28.97 15.74
CA GLN A 350 2.41 -30.21 15.02
C GLN A 350 1.32 -31.19 15.45
N ASP A 351 0.49 -31.61 14.50
CA ASP A 351 -0.51 -32.67 14.60
C ASP A 351 -1.48 -32.52 15.81
N LEU A 352 -2.01 -31.32 15.99
CA LEU A 352 -2.99 -31.04 17.04
C LEU A 352 -4.39 -31.50 16.62
N GLY A 353 -5.07 -32.24 17.53
CA GLY A 353 -6.45 -32.68 17.31
C GLY A 353 -7.25 -32.66 18.61
N PHE A 354 -8.40 -31.96 18.62
CA PHE A 354 -9.35 -31.92 19.72
C PHE A 354 -10.72 -31.45 19.27
N ALA A 355 -11.72 -31.62 20.11
CA ALA A 355 -13.08 -31.16 19.83
C ALA A 355 -13.76 -30.58 21.09
N LEU A 356 -14.60 -29.56 20.83
CA LEU A 356 -15.46 -28.91 21.82
C LEU A 356 -16.90 -28.93 21.32
N GLU A 357 -17.82 -29.26 22.19
CA GLU A 357 -19.26 -29.12 21.94
C GLU A 357 -19.72 -27.67 22.23
N PRO A 358 -20.86 -27.25 21.71
CA PRO A 358 -21.41 -25.93 21.98
C PRO A 358 -21.60 -25.67 23.47
N GLY A 359 -21.13 -24.53 23.98
CA GLY A 359 -21.21 -24.16 25.40
C GLY A 359 -20.12 -24.75 26.30
N GLU A 360 -19.23 -25.59 25.77
CA GLU A 360 -18.09 -26.09 26.55
C GLU A 360 -16.96 -25.05 26.64
N ALA A 361 -16.25 -25.07 27.75
CA ALA A 361 -15.05 -24.25 27.98
C ALA A 361 -13.79 -25.11 28.02
N LEU A 362 -12.80 -24.75 27.21
CA LEU A 362 -11.48 -25.36 27.12
C LEU A 362 -10.42 -24.46 27.76
N GLY A 363 -9.71 -24.99 28.76
CA GLY A 363 -8.46 -24.40 29.23
C GLY A 363 -7.27 -24.85 28.37
N VAL A 364 -6.38 -23.95 28.01
CA VAL A 364 -5.12 -24.25 27.29
C VAL A 364 -3.96 -23.86 28.18
N ILE A 365 -3.17 -24.85 28.64
CA ILE A 365 -2.00 -24.66 29.49
C ILE A 365 -0.73 -25.19 28.81
N GLY A 366 0.42 -24.74 29.29
CA GLY A 366 1.73 -25.18 28.80
C GLY A 366 2.80 -24.13 29.04
N PRO A 367 4.09 -24.49 29.01
CA PRO A 367 5.18 -23.55 29.21
C PRO A 367 5.18 -22.39 28.23
N SER A 368 5.89 -21.31 28.55
CA SER A 368 6.08 -20.20 27.62
C SER A 368 6.75 -20.69 26.33
N GLY A 369 6.31 -20.20 25.19
CA GLY A 369 6.82 -20.65 23.89
C GLY A 369 6.24 -21.98 23.37
N SER A 370 5.31 -22.65 24.07
CA SER A 370 4.69 -23.90 23.62
C SER A 370 3.73 -23.77 22.43
N GLY A 371 3.39 -22.55 22.01
CA GLY A 371 2.50 -22.30 20.86
C GLY A 371 1.05 -21.96 21.21
N LYS A 372 0.73 -21.65 22.50
CA LYS A 372 -0.64 -21.32 22.96
C LYS A 372 -1.27 -20.15 22.18
N SER A 373 -0.57 -19.03 22.09
CA SER A 373 -1.05 -17.85 21.34
C SER A 373 -1.13 -18.11 19.82
N THR A 374 -0.27 -18.99 19.29
CA THR A 374 -0.37 -19.48 17.92
C THR A 374 -1.66 -20.25 17.71
N LEU A 375 -1.98 -21.16 18.62
CA LEU A 375 -3.25 -21.89 18.60
C LEU A 375 -4.44 -20.93 18.68
N ALA A 376 -4.44 -19.97 19.61
CA ALA A 376 -5.51 -18.97 19.72
C ALA A 376 -5.76 -18.24 18.40
N ARG A 377 -4.71 -17.79 17.69
CA ARG A 377 -4.83 -17.10 16.40
C ARG A 377 -5.38 -18.00 15.28
N LEU A 378 -5.05 -19.28 15.30
CA LEU A 378 -5.59 -20.26 14.33
C LEU A 378 -7.07 -20.56 14.59
N LEU A 379 -7.48 -20.65 15.86
CA LEU A 379 -8.87 -20.93 16.24
C LEU A 379 -9.83 -19.80 15.85
N VAL A 380 -9.36 -18.57 15.78
CA VAL A 380 -10.14 -17.42 15.32
C VAL A 380 -9.98 -17.15 13.81
N GLY A 381 -9.21 -17.98 13.08
CA GLY A 381 -8.97 -17.81 11.65
C GLY A 381 -8.06 -16.64 11.28
N ALA A 382 -7.38 -16.01 12.25
CA ALA A 382 -6.43 -14.93 11.99
C ALA A 382 -5.17 -15.43 11.25
N TRP A 383 -4.73 -16.65 11.57
CA TRP A 383 -3.65 -17.33 10.85
C TRP A 383 -4.17 -18.55 10.10
N GLN A 384 -3.49 -18.90 9.01
CA GLN A 384 -3.81 -20.10 8.24
C GLN A 384 -2.88 -21.25 8.64
N PRO A 385 -3.42 -22.48 8.79
CA PRO A 385 -2.59 -23.65 9.05
C PRO A 385 -1.78 -24.08 7.82
N LEU A 386 -0.60 -24.67 8.05
CA LEU A 386 0.19 -25.34 7.02
C LEU A 386 -0.52 -26.60 6.50
N SER A 387 -1.10 -27.35 7.42
CA SER A 387 -1.92 -28.55 7.13
C SER A 387 -2.95 -28.77 8.22
N GLY A 388 -3.94 -29.63 7.95
CA GLY A 388 -5.06 -29.83 8.84
C GLY A 388 -6.16 -28.78 8.66
N ALA A 389 -7.11 -28.76 9.61
CA ALA A 389 -8.26 -27.85 9.54
C ALA A 389 -8.76 -27.46 10.93
N VAL A 390 -9.27 -26.24 11.05
CA VAL A 390 -10.10 -25.78 12.16
C VAL A 390 -11.53 -25.62 11.62
N ARG A 391 -12.46 -26.36 12.21
CA ARG A 391 -13.85 -26.35 11.78
C ARG A 391 -14.75 -25.77 12.87
N LEU A 392 -15.68 -24.93 12.46
CA LEU A 392 -16.75 -24.42 13.28
C LEU A 392 -18.06 -24.96 12.71
N ASP A 393 -18.81 -25.75 13.52
CA ASP A 393 -20.00 -26.47 13.11
C ASP A 393 -19.82 -27.29 11.82
N GLY A 394 -18.68 -27.99 11.73
CA GLY A 394 -18.30 -28.83 10.58
C GLY A 394 -17.73 -28.08 9.38
N ALA A 395 -17.92 -26.77 9.26
CA ALA A 395 -17.35 -25.96 8.17
C ALA A 395 -15.93 -25.49 8.52
N ASP A 396 -14.99 -25.66 7.59
CA ASP A 396 -13.62 -25.13 7.75
C ASP A 396 -13.65 -23.60 7.83
N LEU A 397 -12.91 -22.99 8.77
CA LEU A 397 -12.85 -21.53 8.92
C LEU A 397 -12.46 -20.82 7.62
N ARG A 398 -11.69 -21.46 6.73
CA ARG A 398 -11.30 -20.92 5.41
C ARG A 398 -12.49 -20.81 4.43
N GLN A 399 -13.62 -21.46 4.70
CA GLN A 399 -14.83 -21.38 3.85
C GLN A 399 -15.71 -20.19 4.23
N TRP A 400 -15.51 -19.62 5.40
CA TRP A 400 -16.22 -18.43 5.86
C TRP A 400 -15.59 -17.17 5.27
N SER A 401 -16.42 -16.18 4.91
CA SER A 401 -15.91 -14.83 4.74
C SER A 401 -15.65 -14.20 6.11
N ALA A 402 -14.62 -13.35 6.20
CA ALA A 402 -14.31 -12.67 7.46
C ALA A 402 -15.50 -11.82 7.97
N ALA A 403 -16.26 -11.22 7.06
CA ALA A 403 -17.44 -10.43 7.38
C ALA A 403 -18.59 -11.30 7.96
N ALA A 404 -18.78 -12.53 7.47
CA ALA A 404 -19.79 -13.43 7.98
C ALA A 404 -19.37 -14.10 9.31
N LEU A 405 -18.10 -14.42 9.47
CA LEU A 405 -17.57 -15.10 10.67
C LEU A 405 -17.36 -14.12 11.84
N GLY A 406 -16.90 -12.89 11.56
CA GLY A 406 -16.51 -11.90 12.56
C GLY A 406 -17.55 -11.65 13.67
N PRO A 407 -18.84 -11.49 13.38
CA PRO A 407 -19.87 -11.32 14.42
C PRO A 407 -19.98 -12.50 15.38
N HIS A 408 -19.58 -13.69 14.95
CA HIS A 408 -19.72 -14.94 15.71
C HIS A 408 -18.45 -15.37 16.45
N ILE A 409 -17.34 -14.60 16.30
CA ILE A 409 -16.09 -14.85 17.02
C ILE A 409 -15.78 -13.70 17.96
N GLY A 410 -15.51 -14.03 19.23
CA GLY A 410 -14.91 -13.14 20.20
C GLY A 410 -13.42 -13.45 20.35
N TYR A 411 -12.56 -12.44 20.23
CA TYR A 411 -11.13 -12.63 20.39
C TYR A 411 -10.51 -11.54 21.27
N LEU A 412 -9.81 -11.98 22.31
CA LEU A 412 -8.94 -11.15 23.13
C LEU A 412 -7.50 -11.64 22.96
N ALA A 413 -6.67 -10.85 22.33
CA ALA A 413 -5.24 -11.14 22.17
C ALA A 413 -4.48 -10.85 23.48
N GLN A 414 -3.33 -11.49 23.68
CA GLN A 414 -2.43 -11.25 24.81
C GLN A 414 -2.00 -9.77 24.90
N ASP A 415 -1.63 -9.15 23.78
CA ASP A 415 -1.38 -7.72 23.68
C ASP A 415 -2.61 -7.02 23.11
N VAL A 416 -3.37 -6.37 23.98
CA VAL A 416 -4.63 -5.72 23.61
C VAL A 416 -4.35 -4.38 22.98
N GLN A 417 -4.62 -4.28 21.68
CA GLN A 417 -4.58 -3.04 20.91
C GLN A 417 -6.00 -2.48 20.74
N LEU A 418 -6.18 -1.21 21.09
CA LEU A 418 -7.40 -0.44 20.81
C LEU A 418 -7.12 0.49 19.62
N PHE A 419 -8.14 0.73 18.83
CA PHE A 419 -8.02 1.58 17.64
C PHE A 419 -8.41 3.02 17.96
N ALA A 420 -7.86 3.97 17.21
CA ALA A 420 -8.28 5.36 17.28
C ALA A 420 -9.78 5.50 16.98
N GLY A 421 -10.51 6.14 17.89
CA GLY A 421 -11.98 6.25 17.86
C GLY A 421 -12.57 6.29 19.26
N SER A 422 -13.89 6.25 19.40
CA SER A 422 -14.55 6.22 20.71
C SER A 422 -14.46 4.85 21.39
N ILE A 423 -14.70 4.79 22.69
CA ILE A 423 -14.82 3.53 23.43
C ILE A 423 -16.00 2.72 22.90
N ALA A 424 -17.14 3.38 22.60
CA ALA A 424 -18.31 2.72 22.01
C ALA A 424 -17.97 2.07 20.66
N GLU A 425 -17.27 2.78 19.78
CA GLU A 425 -16.82 2.25 18.46
C GLU A 425 -15.88 1.05 18.64
N ASN A 426 -14.93 1.12 19.56
CA ASN A 426 -14.03 -0.01 19.86
C ASN A 426 -14.78 -1.25 20.35
N ILE A 427 -15.76 -1.10 21.24
CA ILE A 427 -16.59 -2.22 21.73
C ILE A 427 -17.48 -2.76 20.61
N ALA A 428 -18.12 -1.87 19.83
CA ALA A 428 -18.97 -2.23 18.69
C ALA A 428 -18.18 -2.74 17.45
N ARG A 429 -16.83 -2.88 17.57
CA ARG A 429 -15.95 -3.38 16.50
C ARG A 429 -15.99 -2.50 15.23
N PHE A 430 -16.21 -1.20 15.38
CA PHE A 430 -16.36 -0.20 14.32
C PHE A 430 -17.50 -0.51 13.32
N ALA A 431 -18.48 -1.34 13.74
CA ALA A 431 -19.76 -1.48 13.06
C ALA A 431 -20.75 -0.40 13.56
N GLU A 432 -21.99 -0.45 13.10
CA GLU A 432 -23.06 0.40 13.64
C GLU A 432 -23.18 0.21 15.16
N VAL A 433 -23.11 1.32 15.89
CA VAL A 433 -23.07 1.30 17.37
C VAL A 433 -24.47 1.06 17.92
N ASP A 434 -24.70 -0.14 18.44
CA ASP A 434 -25.88 -0.49 19.21
C ASP A 434 -25.59 -0.23 20.70
N ALA A 435 -26.16 0.84 21.25
CA ALA A 435 -25.87 1.31 22.61
C ALA A 435 -26.23 0.25 23.68
N GLU A 436 -27.31 -0.52 23.48
CA GLU A 436 -27.73 -1.55 24.44
C GLU A 436 -26.71 -2.70 24.48
N LYS A 437 -26.27 -3.16 23.30
CA LYS A 437 -25.24 -4.21 23.21
C LYS A 437 -23.88 -3.75 23.72
N VAL A 438 -23.50 -2.48 23.47
CA VAL A 438 -22.26 -1.90 23.99
C VAL A 438 -22.28 -1.87 25.52
N VAL A 439 -23.35 -1.35 26.12
CA VAL A 439 -23.48 -1.31 27.59
C VAL A 439 -23.55 -2.71 28.20
N ALA A 440 -24.27 -3.65 27.56
CA ALA A 440 -24.34 -5.03 28.02
C ALA A 440 -22.95 -5.70 28.02
N ALA A 441 -22.19 -5.55 26.94
CA ALA A 441 -20.82 -6.08 26.83
C ALA A 441 -19.86 -5.42 27.85
N ALA A 442 -19.99 -4.11 28.06
CA ALA A 442 -19.19 -3.37 29.04
C ALA A 442 -19.48 -3.78 30.50
N ARG A 443 -20.74 -4.05 30.81
CA ARG A 443 -21.13 -4.59 32.13
C ARG A 443 -20.57 -5.99 32.37
N LEU A 444 -20.69 -6.87 31.36
CA LEU A 444 -20.10 -8.22 31.43
C LEU A 444 -18.59 -8.19 31.63
N ALA A 445 -17.90 -7.26 30.98
CA ALA A 445 -16.45 -7.10 31.13
C ALA A 445 -16.03 -6.31 32.37
N GLY A 446 -16.95 -5.87 33.22
CA GLY A 446 -16.68 -5.08 34.43
C GLY A 446 -16.04 -3.71 34.14
N VAL A 447 -16.32 -3.11 32.97
CA VAL A 447 -15.73 -1.83 32.58
C VAL A 447 -16.74 -0.67 32.54
N HIS A 448 -18.04 -0.96 32.70
CA HIS A 448 -19.11 0.03 32.60
C HIS A 448 -18.91 1.22 33.52
N ASP A 449 -18.76 0.99 34.83
CA ASP A 449 -18.61 2.04 35.84
C ASP A 449 -17.32 2.85 35.63
N LEU A 450 -16.26 2.19 35.15
CA LEU A 450 -15.02 2.85 34.80
C LEU A 450 -15.20 3.80 33.62
N VAL A 451 -15.92 3.37 32.59
CA VAL A 451 -16.19 4.21 31.40
C VAL A 451 -17.05 5.40 31.80
N LEU A 452 -18.05 5.25 32.69
CA LEU A 452 -18.88 6.35 33.16
C LEU A 452 -18.12 7.40 33.97
N ARG A 453 -16.97 7.06 34.56
CA ARG A 453 -16.09 8.03 35.26
C ARG A 453 -15.23 8.86 34.32
N LEU A 454 -15.14 8.48 33.04
CA LEU A 454 -14.42 9.30 32.06
C LEU A 454 -15.26 10.53 31.67
N PRO A 455 -14.63 11.67 31.35
CA PRO A 455 -15.33 12.94 31.09
C PRO A 455 -16.40 12.85 30.00
N GLN A 456 -16.22 12.00 28.99
CA GLN A 456 -17.15 11.80 27.87
C GLN A 456 -17.79 10.40 27.86
N GLY A 457 -17.62 9.61 28.95
CA GLY A 457 -18.18 8.26 29.03
C GLY A 457 -17.78 7.39 27.83
N TYR A 458 -18.75 6.77 27.19
CA TYR A 458 -18.55 5.94 26.00
C TYR A 458 -18.06 6.67 24.76
N ASP A 459 -18.27 7.99 24.68
CA ASP A 459 -17.82 8.82 23.57
C ASP A 459 -16.37 9.32 23.73
N THR A 460 -15.71 8.92 24.84
CA THR A 460 -14.29 9.22 25.06
C THR A 460 -13.46 8.73 23.91
N ARG A 461 -12.77 9.65 23.22
CA ARG A 461 -11.91 9.32 22.09
C ARG A 461 -10.56 8.80 22.56
N LEU A 462 -10.17 7.68 22.03
CA LEU A 462 -8.89 7.04 22.24
C LEU A 462 -7.92 7.38 21.10
N GLY A 463 -6.65 7.58 21.43
CA GLY A 463 -5.57 7.60 20.44
C GLY A 463 -5.16 6.20 20.01
N ASP A 464 -4.17 6.13 19.11
CA ASP A 464 -3.61 4.85 18.65
C ASP A 464 -3.11 4.00 19.82
N GLY A 465 -3.42 2.70 19.78
CA GLY A 465 -3.06 1.75 20.84
C GLY A 465 -3.81 1.95 22.16
N GLY A 466 -4.84 2.82 22.21
CA GLY A 466 -5.56 3.15 23.44
C GLY A 466 -4.79 4.11 24.36
N ALA A 467 -4.06 5.05 23.77
CA ALA A 467 -3.34 6.07 24.54
C ALA A 467 -4.27 6.78 25.52
N GLY A 468 -3.79 6.99 26.76
CA GLY A 468 -4.56 7.60 27.85
C GLY A 468 -5.23 6.59 28.79
N LEU A 469 -5.22 5.28 28.47
CA LEU A 469 -5.76 4.23 29.32
C LEU A 469 -4.66 3.40 29.98
N SER A 470 -4.91 2.92 31.21
CA SER A 470 -4.04 1.94 31.86
C SER A 470 -4.12 0.56 31.16
N GLY A 471 -3.14 -0.31 31.37
CA GLY A 471 -3.14 -1.68 30.84
C GLY A 471 -4.41 -2.46 31.18
N GLY A 472 -4.85 -2.41 32.45
CA GLY A 472 -6.07 -3.06 32.91
C GLY A 472 -7.35 -2.47 32.30
N GLN A 473 -7.40 -1.15 32.08
CA GLN A 473 -8.52 -0.49 31.39
C GLN A 473 -8.60 -0.94 29.93
N ARG A 474 -7.47 -0.96 29.23
CA ARG A 474 -7.40 -1.46 27.85
C ARG A 474 -7.85 -2.91 27.75
N GLN A 475 -7.42 -3.75 28.70
CA GLN A 475 -7.78 -5.16 28.72
C GLN A 475 -9.28 -5.38 28.92
N ARG A 476 -9.91 -4.64 29.86
CA ARG A 476 -11.38 -4.72 30.08
C ARG A 476 -12.18 -4.22 28.89
N ILE A 477 -11.75 -3.15 28.21
CA ILE A 477 -12.41 -2.68 26.98
C ILE A 477 -12.21 -3.72 25.86
N GLY A 478 -11.01 -4.31 25.72
CA GLY A 478 -10.73 -5.41 24.80
C GLY A 478 -11.61 -6.64 25.08
N LEU A 479 -11.83 -6.96 26.36
CA LEU A 479 -12.76 -8.03 26.76
C LEU A 479 -14.20 -7.67 26.37
N ALA A 480 -14.67 -6.44 26.62
CA ALA A 480 -16.00 -6.01 26.20
C ALA A 480 -16.18 -6.14 24.67
N ARG A 481 -15.16 -5.76 23.88
CA ARG A 481 -15.12 -5.97 22.42
C ARG A 481 -15.20 -7.45 22.05
N ALA A 482 -14.52 -8.33 22.79
CA ALA A 482 -14.55 -9.77 22.53
C ALA A 482 -15.95 -10.37 22.84
N LEU A 483 -16.66 -9.85 23.84
CA LEU A 483 -17.98 -10.32 24.27
C LEU A 483 -19.16 -9.66 23.52
N TYR A 484 -18.89 -8.60 22.71
CA TYR A 484 -19.93 -7.86 22.01
C TYR A 484 -20.72 -8.73 21.01
N GLY A 485 -22.04 -8.64 21.09
CA GLY A 485 -22.94 -9.36 20.18
C GLY A 485 -23.14 -10.86 20.51
N ARG A 486 -22.60 -11.34 21.63
CA ARG A 486 -22.74 -12.73 22.09
C ARG A 486 -22.22 -13.74 21.06
N PRO A 487 -20.90 -13.75 20.79
CA PRO A 487 -20.31 -14.63 19.78
C PRO A 487 -20.44 -16.11 20.18
N ALA A 488 -20.56 -16.99 19.16
CA ALA A 488 -20.68 -18.44 19.35
C ALA A 488 -19.36 -19.08 19.83
N LEU A 489 -18.22 -18.54 19.39
CA LEU A 489 -16.88 -18.96 19.83
C LEU A 489 -16.13 -17.76 20.41
N ILE A 490 -15.59 -17.92 21.63
CA ILE A 490 -14.81 -16.91 22.33
C ILE A 490 -13.43 -17.47 22.64
N VAL A 491 -12.36 -16.81 22.19
CA VAL A 491 -10.97 -17.18 22.45
C VAL A 491 -10.29 -16.04 23.20
N LEU A 492 -9.85 -16.31 24.43
CA LEU A 492 -9.20 -15.35 25.30
C LEU A 492 -7.76 -15.80 25.59
N ASP A 493 -6.79 -15.00 25.17
CA ASP A 493 -5.35 -15.26 25.39
C ASP A 493 -4.84 -14.42 26.57
N GLU A 494 -4.57 -15.07 27.70
CA GLU A 494 -4.15 -14.47 28.97
C GLU A 494 -5.07 -13.32 29.44
N PRO A 495 -6.40 -13.54 29.54
CA PRO A 495 -7.36 -12.47 29.79
C PRO A 495 -7.18 -11.78 31.17
N ASN A 496 -6.42 -12.37 32.07
CA ASN A 496 -6.19 -11.91 33.43
C ASN A 496 -4.84 -11.20 33.65
N ALA A 497 -4.01 -11.00 32.59
CA ALA A 497 -2.62 -10.55 32.76
C ALA A 497 -2.47 -9.16 33.42
N SER A 498 -3.43 -8.28 33.26
CA SER A 498 -3.41 -6.90 33.77
C SER A 498 -4.63 -6.56 34.65
N LEU A 499 -5.36 -7.57 35.13
CA LEU A 499 -6.56 -7.38 35.93
C LEU A 499 -6.22 -7.37 37.42
N ASP A 500 -6.92 -6.53 38.18
CA ASP A 500 -7.01 -6.55 39.61
C ASP A 500 -8.04 -7.62 40.08
N GLU A 501 -8.16 -7.84 41.37
CA GLU A 501 -9.07 -8.83 41.97
C GLU A 501 -10.54 -8.62 41.51
N ALA A 502 -10.99 -7.37 41.44
CA ALA A 502 -12.33 -7.04 40.95
C ALA A 502 -12.49 -7.38 39.45
N GLY A 503 -11.44 -7.17 38.67
CA GLY A 503 -11.41 -7.53 37.25
C GLY A 503 -11.39 -9.04 37.03
N GLU A 504 -10.69 -9.81 37.87
CA GLU A 504 -10.71 -11.27 37.81
C GLU A 504 -12.08 -11.82 38.16
N ALA A 505 -12.76 -11.27 39.16
CA ALA A 505 -14.14 -11.64 39.50
C ALA A 505 -15.11 -11.35 38.36
N ALA A 506 -15.01 -10.17 37.75
CA ALA A 506 -15.81 -9.81 36.58
C ALA A 506 -15.54 -10.74 35.38
N LEU A 507 -14.29 -11.12 35.12
CA LEU A 507 -13.91 -12.10 34.09
C LEU A 507 -14.58 -13.47 34.37
N ALA A 508 -14.53 -13.97 35.60
CA ALA A 508 -15.15 -15.24 35.97
C ALA A 508 -16.67 -15.22 35.76
N GLU A 509 -17.32 -14.11 36.13
CA GLU A 509 -18.76 -13.91 35.91
C GLU A 509 -19.09 -13.82 34.40
N ALA A 510 -18.29 -13.13 33.61
CA ALA A 510 -18.43 -13.03 32.16
C ALA A 510 -18.33 -14.41 31.49
N ILE A 511 -17.33 -15.23 31.86
CA ILE A 511 -17.15 -16.60 31.38
C ILE A 511 -18.42 -17.43 31.70
N ALA A 512 -18.88 -17.40 32.95
CA ALA A 512 -20.07 -18.13 33.37
C ALA A 512 -21.34 -17.67 32.64
N ALA A 513 -21.49 -16.38 32.42
CA ALA A 513 -22.62 -15.79 31.68
C ALA A 513 -22.63 -16.23 30.22
N MET A 514 -21.49 -16.20 29.53
CA MET A 514 -21.38 -16.58 28.11
C MET A 514 -21.61 -18.09 27.93
N ARG A 515 -21.12 -18.93 28.82
CA ARG A 515 -21.41 -20.37 28.81
C ARG A 515 -22.91 -20.66 28.94
N ARG A 516 -23.59 -19.99 29.89
CA ARG A 516 -25.06 -20.13 30.02
C ARG A 516 -25.85 -19.73 28.77
N GLN A 517 -25.26 -18.88 27.94
CA GLN A 517 -25.83 -18.45 26.66
C GLN A 517 -25.47 -19.39 25.49
N GLY A 518 -24.69 -20.46 25.75
CA GLY A 518 -24.32 -21.46 24.74
C GLY A 518 -23.05 -21.15 23.96
N SER A 519 -22.28 -20.10 24.33
CA SER A 519 -20.98 -19.79 23.68
C SER A 519 -19.94 -20.82 24.09
N SER A 520 -19.15 -21.31 23.13
CA SER A 520 -17.95 -22.12 23.39
C SER A 520 -16.77 -21.22 23.70
N LEU A 521 -15.97 -21.56 24.73
CA LEU A 521 -14.86 -20.74 25.17
C LEU A 521 -13.53 -21.49 25.08
N VAL A 522 -12.48 -20.79 24.66
CA VAL A 522 -11.10 -21.27 24.76
C VAL A 522 -10.30 -20.24 25.56
N LEU A 523 -9.77 -20.67 26.69
CA LEU A 523 -9.10 -19.84 27.69
C LEU A 523 -7.63 -20.24 27.77
N VAL A 524 -6.74 -19.42 27.26
CA VAL A 524 -5.29 -19.60 27.45
C VAL A 524 -4.92 -18.89 28.74
N THR A 525 -4.59 -19.64 29.79
CA THR A 525 -4.27 -19.07 31.12
C THR A 525 -3.44 -20.02 31.94
N HIS A 526 -2.72 -19.49 32.93
CA HIS A 526 -2.01 -20.25 33.94
C HIS A 526 -2.67 -20.12 35.32
N LYS A 527 -3.74 -19.33 35.50
CA LYS A 527 -4.37 -19.10 36.79
C LYS A 527 -5.36 -20.21 37.14
N PRO A 528 -5.17 -20.86 38.30
CA PRO A 528 -6.03 -21.96 38.74
C PRO A 528 -7.51 -21.57 38.87
N ALA A 529 -7.80 -20.33 39.31
CA ALA A 529 -9.17 -19.84 39.47
C ALA A 529 -9.94 -19.79 38.14
N VAL A 530 -9.28 -19.44 37.04
CA VAL A 530 -9.88 -19.41 35.69
C VAL A 530 -9.98 -20.83 35.11
N LEU A 531 -8.97 -21.69 35.38
CA LEU A 531 -8.98 -23.08 34.92
C LEU A 531 -10.10 -23.89 35.60
N ALA A 532 -10.47 -23.57 36.83
CA ALA A 532 -11.60 -24.20 37.52
C ALA A 532 -12.96 -23.97 36.83
N LEU A 533 -13.04 -22.96 35.93
CA LEU A 533 -14.24 -22.66 35.15
C LEU A 533 -14.31 -23.47 33.84
N THR A 534 -13.29 -24.28 33.52
CA THR A 534 -13.22 -25.03 32.25
C THR A 534 -13.68 -26.48 32.44
N ASP A 535 -14.33 -27.03 31.41
CA ASP A 535 -14.78 -28.43 31.38
C ASP A 535 -13.65 -29.36 30.94
N LYS A 536 -12.89 -28.90 29.94
CA LYS A 536 -11.78 -29.64 29.35
C LYS A 536 -10.49 -28.85 29.46
N LEU A 537 -9.39 -29.58 29.55
CA LEU A 537 -8.06 -29.00 29.59
C LEU A 537 -7.16 -29.59 28.49
N LEU A 538 -6.41 -28.73 27.84
CA LEU A 538 -5.42 -29.07 26.84
C LEU A 538 -4.03 -28.69 27.35
N LEU A 539 -3.14 -29.66 27.50
CA LEU A 539 -1.74 -29.45 27.86
C LEU A 539 -0.89 -29.44 26.57
N LEU A 540 -0.33 -28.29 26.26
CA LEU A 540 0.53 -28.06 25.10
C LEU A 540 2.00 -28.00 25.51
N HIS A 541 2.86 -28.82 24.89
CA HIS A 541 4.30 -28.79 25.12
C HIS A 541 5.07 -28.97 23.83
N GLY A 542 6.04 -28.07 23.54
CA GLY A 542 6.85 -28.13 22.33
C GLY A 542 6.03 -28.16 21.03
N GLY A 543 4.88 -27.48 21.00
CA GLY A 543 4.00 -27.43 19.82
C GLY A 543 3.14 -28.68 19.61
N ARG A 544 3.13 -29.64 20.54
CA ARG A 544 2.34 -30.88 20.45
C ARG A 544 1.36 -31.00 21.58
N LEU A 545 0.26 -31.69 21.33
CA LEU A 545 -0.72 -32.08 22.34
C LEU A 545 -0.14 -33.16 23.22
N GLN A 546 0.09 -32.87 24.48
CA GLN A 546 0.51 -33.91 25.47
C GLN A 546 -0.69 -34.61 26.08
N ARG A 547 -1.70 -33.87 26.51
CA ARG A 547 -2.92 -34.38 27.15
C ARG A 547 -4.13 -33.53 26.80
N PHE A 548 -5.27 -34.18 26.66
CA PHE A 548 -6.57 -33.56 26.47
C PHE A 548 -7.63 -34.40 27.13
N GLY A 549 -8.49 -33.81 27.97
CA GLY A 549 -9.54 -34.49 28.67
C GLY A 549 -10.26 -33.59 29.67
N ALA A 550 -11.03 -34.17 30.56
CA ALA A 550 -11.71 -33.43 31.62
C ALA A 550 -10.67 -32.67 32.48
N THR A 551 -11.00 -31.44 32.87
CA THR A 551 -10.07 -30.56 33.60
C THR A 551 -9.53 -31.22 34.88
N ALA A 552 -10.39 -31.88 35.64
CA ALA A 552 -10.00 -32.56 36.88
C ALA A 552 -8.98 -33.69 36.64
N GLU A 553 -9.16 -34.49 35.57
CA GLU A 553 -8.27 -35.60 35.22
C GLU A 553 -6.90 -35.12 34.75
N VAL A 554 -6.86 -34.08 33.92
CA VAL A 554 -5.60 -33.56 33.39
C VAL A 554 -4.81 -32.86 34.49
N LEU A 555 -5.44 -32.10 35.38
CA LEU A 555 -4.79 -31.45 36.53
C LEU A 555 -4.25 -32.46 37.53
N ALA A 556 -5.02 -33.49 37.88
CA ALA A 556 -4.57 -34.54 38.80
C ALA A 556 -3.32 -35.28 38.29
N SER A 557 -3.24 -35.45 36.96
CA SER A 557 -2.11 -36.14 36.32
C SER A 557 -0.90 -35.24 36.03
N ALA A 558 -1.06 -33.90 36.08
CA ALA A 558 0.02 -32.92 35.88
C ALA A 558 0.72 -32.54 37.21
N SER A 559 0.12 -32.84 38.38
CA SER A 559 0.79 -32.70 39.69
C SER A 559 1.88 -33.79 39.79
N PRO A 560 3.14 -33.45 40.16
CA PRO A 560 4.13 -34.46 40.47
C PRO A 560 3.59 -35.37 41.57
N PRO A 561 3.86 -36.69 41.54
CA PRO A 561 3.46 -37.57 42.64
C PRO A 561 3.99 -36.97 43.93
N ALA A 562 3.10 -36.75 44.91
CA ALA A 562 3.50 -36.33 46.23
C ALA A 562 4.61 -37.28 46.66
N ALA A 563 5.82 -36.74 46.92
CA ALA A 563 6.92 -37.52 47.43
C ALA A 563 6.38 -38.22 48.72
N ALA A 564 6.26 -39.52 48.62
CA ALA A 564 5.95 -40.34 49.80
C ALA A 564 7.04 -40.07 50.82
N ALA A 565 6.64 -39.45 51.91
CA ALA A 565 7.48 -39.16 53.06
C ALA A 565 7.93 -40.47 53.78
#